data_ec9d66500ae9683cc7aaad0157983104
#
_entry.id   ec9d66500ae9683cc7aaad0157983104
#
_cell.length_a   1.000
_cell.length_b   1.000
_cell.length_c   1.000
_cell.angle_alpha   90.00
_cell.angle_beta   90.00
_cell.angle_gamma   90.00
#
_symmetry.space_group_name_H-M   'P 1'
#
loop_
_entity.id
_entity.type
_entity.pdbx_description
1 polymer ?
#
loop_
_entity_poly.entity_id
_entity_poly.type
_entity_poly.pdbx_seq_one_letter_code
_entity_poly.pdbx_strand_id
1 'polypeptide(L)'
;MDAFIFICLILLAIVLVMTKEYVDSRKFLERRLREIYAGYGMPPGRSYGAEELSHIRMYYEKHRTADQIDDITWNDLYMDAVYQRMNTCLSAAGDEYLYYRLRTPAADADELEKMERRIALFMEREEERHRLQRIFFMLGRTGRHSIYEYLDHLDLLGERKSDKYFFWDILILLSIGGMFVSLSVGLVCLFGVLCHNLIDYFKEYRQIEPYITSFAYVRRLLKGGEELGKAEISGIEEELAAVREACKSLRGFMRSSYLVSGAKQGSGNPLEVLFDYLRMLFYMDLIRFNRAFHNLQKHMGEVDRLITVTGELECAVAAGSFRKSLEQGFCVPALYEEAGKGISMRAKGLYHPLLREAVPNDLEVKRGVLLTGSNASGKSTFLRAVAVNALLAQTVHTCAAASFEAPFYRIYSSMSLRDDLAGGDSYYMVEIKSIKRILDQVEQAEGRPVLCFVDEVLRGTNTVERIAASTQIMKKLAAGHALCFAATHDVELTKLLEREYDNYHFEERIEENDIYFPYRLMDGPASTRNAIALLRMLKYDEHITTAAEAMAERFLREGNWR
;
A
#
# COMPACT_ATOMS: atom_id res chain seq x y z
N MET A 1 -45.35 -4.49 47.08
CA MET A 1 -45.56 -5.42 45.94
C MET A 1 -45.40 -4.67 44.60
N ASP A 2 -45.96 -3.49 44.46
CA ASP A 2 -45.95 -2.73 43.19
C ASP A 2 -44.56 -2.24 42.76
N ALA A 3 -43.71 -1.79 43.69
CA ALA A 3 -42.36 -1.35 43.40
C ALA A 3 -41.46 -2.51 42.91
N PHE A 4 -41.65 -3.73 43.45
CA PHE A 4 -40.91 -4.91 43.03
C PHE A 4 -41.33 -5.34 41.60
N ILE A 5 -42.61 -5.35 41.31
CA ILE A 5 -43.15 -5.67 39.98
C ILE A 5 -42.65 -4.62 38.95
N PHE A 6 -42.61 -3.35 39.30
CA PHE A 6 -42.13 -2.28 38.44
C PHE A 6 -40.62 -2.44 38.12
N ILE A 7 -39.79 -2.76 39.12
CA ILE A 7 -38.35 -3.07 38.91
C ILE A 7 -38.19 -4.30 38.03
N CYS A 8 -38.95 -5.35 38.22
CA CYS A 8 -38.90 -6.55 37.38
C CYS A 8 -39.27 -6.24 35.90
N LEU A 9 -40.26 -5.39 35.67
CA LEU A 9 -40.66 -4.97 34.33
C LEU A 9 -39.56 -4.14 33.65
N ILE A 10 -38.90 -3.23 34.38
CA ILE A 10 -37.77 -2.45 33.87
C ILE A 10 -36.59 -3.39 33.49
N LEU A 11 -36.24 -4.31 34.37
CA LEU A 11 -35.17 -5.30 34.11
C LEU A 11 -35.50 -6.15 32.89
N LEU A 12 -36.76 -6.60 32.77
CA LEU A 12 -37.18 -7.36 31.60
C LEU A 12 -37.11 -6.54 30.32
N ALA A 13 -37.53 -5.27 30.34
CA ALA A 13 -37.42 -4.36 29.21
C ALA A 13 -35.94 -4.14 28.80
N ILE A 14 -35.04 -3.94 29.76
CA ILE A 14 -33.59 -3.81 29.52
C ILE A 14 -33.04 -5.09 28.87
N VAL A 15 -33.38 -6.29 29.39
CA VAL A 15 -32.97 -7.56 28.83
C VAL A 15 -33.47 -7.75 27.39
N LEU A 16 -34.73 -7.34 27.12
CA LEU A 16 -35.30 -7.42 25.77
C LEU A 16 -34.61 -6.46 24.80
N VAL A 17 -34.30 -5.24 25.23
CA VAL A 17 -33.51 -4.28 24.41
C VAL A 17 -32.12 -4.83 24.15
N MET A 18 -31.41 -5.29 25.16
CA MET A 18 -30.06 -5.86 25.01
C MET A 18 -30.05 -7.10 24.12
N THR A 19 -31.04 -7.99 24.23
CA THR A 19 -31.14 -9.17 23.36
C THR A 19 -31.46 -8.77 21.92
N LYS A 20 -32.33 -7.80 21.70
CA LYS A 20 -32.61 -7.26 20.36
C LYS A 20 -31.35 -6.65 19.73
N GLU A 21 -30.64 -5.78 20.43
CA GLU A 21 -29.38 -5.17 19.96
C GLU A 21 -28.33 -6.24 19.67
N TYR A 22 -28.20 -7.25 20.51
CA TYR A 22 -27.30 -8.37 20.28
C TYR A 22 -27.64 -9.15 19.00
N VAL A 23 -28.91 -9.48 18.80
CA VAL A 23 -29.39 -10.20 17.61
C VAL A 23 -29.20 -9.35 16.36
N ASP A 24 -29.51 -8.06 16.40
CA ASP A 24 -29.37 -7.15 15.26
C ASP A 24 -27.89 -6.94 14.91
N SER A 25 -27.02 -6.77 15.89
CA SER A 25 -25.56 -6.72 15.70
C SER A 25 -25.02 -8.00 15.08
N ARG A 26 -25.49 -9.16 15.51
CA ARG A 26 -25.07 -10.44 14.98
C ARG A 26 -25.53 -10.64 13.52
N LYS A 27 -26.77 -10.29 13.22
CA LYS A 27 -27.29 -10.31 11.84
C LYS A 27 -26.53 -9.35 10.92
N PHE A 28 -26.22 -8.16 11.41
CA PHE A 28 -25.40 -7.19 10.68
C PHE A 28 -24.01 -7.76 10.37
N LEU A 29 -23.33 -8.33 11.37
CA LEU A 29 -22.03 -8.96 11.18
C LEU A 29 -22.07 -10.10 10.14
N GLU A 30 -23.04 -10.99 10.26
CA GLU A 30 -23.22 -12.12 9.32
C GLU A 30 -23.52 -11.65 7.89
N ARG A 31 -24.28 -10.57 7.74
CA ARG A 31 -24.54 -9.97 6.43
C ARG A 31 -23.26 -9.38 5.84
N ARG A 32 -22.49 -8.61 6.61
CA ARG A 32 -21.23 -7.99 6.15
C ARG A 32 -20.19 -9.06 5.79
N LEU A 33 -20.08 -10.12 6.58
CA LEU A 33 -19.17 -11.22 6.26
C LEU A 33 -19.57 -11.93 4.96
N ARG A 34 -20.87 -12.15 4.71
CA ARG A 34 -21.32 -12.71 3.41
C ARG A 34 -20.96 -11.81 2.23
N GLU A 35 -21.09 -10.49 2.37
CA GLU A 35 -20.67 -9.53 1.34
C GLU A 35 -19.15 -9.60 1.08
N ILE A 36 -18.34 -9.70 2.13
CA ILE A 36 -16.88 -9.85 2.05
C ILE A 36 -16.50 -11.15 1.34
N TYR A 37 -17.11 -12.26 1.73
CA TYR A 37 -16.81 -13.57 1.13
C TYR A 37 -17.20 -13.62 -0.35
N ALA A 38 -18.36 -13.08 -0.70
CA ALA A 38 -18.82 -12.97 -2.09
C ALA A 38 -17.96 -12.01 -2.94
N GLY A 39 -17.34 -11.02 -2.31
CA GLY A 39 -16.44 -10.07 -2.98
C GLY A 39 -15.05 -10.62 -3.33
N TYR A 40 -14.72 -11.82 -2.90
CA TYR A 40 -13.42 -12.44 -3.23
C TYR A 40 -13.29 -12.74 -4.72
N GLY A 41 -12.27 -12.18 -5.36
CA GLY A 41 -12.08 -12.25 -6.81
C GLY A 41 -12.79 -11.13 -7.58
N MET A 42 -13.35 -10.15 -6.89
CA MET A 42 -13.92 -8.95 -7.52
C MET A 42 -13.00 -7.73 -7.26
N PRO A 43 -12.98 -6.75 -8.18
CA PRO A 43 -12.31 -5.48 -7.94
C PRO A 43 -12.86 -4.81 -6.69
N PRO A 44 -12.00 -4.28 -5.80
CA PRO A 44 -12.48 -3.53 -4.66
C PRO A 44 -13.20 -2.24 -5.10
N GLY A 45 -14.37 -1.98 -4.51
CA GLY A 45 -15.15 -0.76 -4.79
C GLY A 45 -14.71 0.45 -3.96
N ARG A 46 -13.56 0.41 -3.30
CA ARG A 46 -13.06 1.47 -2.41
C ARG A 46 -12.19 2.46 -3.19
N SER A 47 -12.42 3.75 -2.97
CA SER A 47 -11.54 4.84 -3.40
C SER A 47 -10.78 5.40 -2.21
N TYR A 48 -9.56 5.89 -2.46
CA TYR A 48 -8.65 6.40 -1.44
C TYR A 48 -8.39 7.89 -1.67
N GLY A 49 -8.50 8.67 -0.60
CA GLY A 49 -8.03 10.06 -0.60
C GLY A 49 -6.50 10.14 -0.47
N ALA A 50 -5.92 11.27 -0.88
CA ALA A 50 -4.46 11.48 -0.77
C ALA A 50 -3.98 11.39 0.69
N GLU A 51 -4.75 11.91 1.64
CA GLU A 51 -4.46 11.83 3.08
C GLU A 51 -4.46 10.38 3.56
N GLU A 52 -5.40 9.56 3.12
CA GLU A 52 -5.47 8.14 3.50
C GLU A 52 -4.28 7.35 2.95
N LEU A 53 -3.87 7.60 1.71
CA LEU A 53 -2.68 6.97 1.13
C LEU A 53 -1.41 7.38 1.88
N SER A 54 -1.30 8.61 2.35
CA SER A 54 -0.14 9.04 3.14
C SER A 54 -0.02 8.27 4.46
N HIS A 55 -1.14 7.96 5.12
CA HIS A 55 -1.14 7.14 6.35
C HIS A 55 -0.81 5.67 6.08
N ILE A 56 -1.26 5.11 4.95
CA ILE A 56 -0.94 3.74 4.54
C ILE A 56 0.56 3.55 4.29
N ARG A 57 1.28 4.61 3.90
CA ARG A 57 2.74 4.58 3.68
C ARG A 57 3.57 4.39 4.95
N MET A 58 3.02 4.64 6.13
CA MET A 58 3.79 4.69 7.38
C MET A 58 4.54 3.39 7.71
N TYR A 59 3.92 2.23 7.48
CA TYR A 59 4.61 0.95 7.64
C TYR A 59 5.84 0.86 6.72
N TYR A 60 5.69 1.23 5.44
CA TYR A 60 6.78 1.26 4.47
C TYR A 60 7.91 2.20 4.92
N GLU A 61 7.58 3.39 5.39
CA GLU A 61 8.57 4.38 5.83
C GLU A 61 9.34 3.91 7.06
N LYS A 62 8.68 3.18 7.96
CA LYS A 62 9.30 2.58 9.15
C LYS A 62 10.25 1.42 8.80
N HIS A 63 9.93 0.65 7.77
CA HIS A 63 10.69 -0.53 7.33
C HIS A 63 11.45 -0.27 6.02
N ARG A 64 11.94 0.96 5.85
CA ARG A 64 12.62 1.37 4.61
C ARG A 64 13.97 0.66 4.47
N THR A 65 14.21 0.10 3.27
CA THR A 65 15.48 -0.54 2.88
C THR A 65 15.97 0.02 1.54
N ALA A 66 17.24 -0.25 1.19
CA ALA A 66 17.85 0.27 -0.04
C ALA A 66 17.29 -0.35 -1.33
N ASP A 67 16.77 -1.59 -1.24
CA ASP A 67 16.32 -2.36 -2.42
C ASP A 67 14.85 -2.12 -2.79
N GLN A 68 14.20 -1.21 -2.09
CA GLN A 68 12.80 -0.88 -2.33
C GLN A 68 12.63 0.03 -3.55
N ILE A 69 11.45 -0.07 -4.18
CA ILE A 69 11.08 0.78 -5.32
C ILE A 69 10.97 2.23 -4.88
N ASP A 70 11.69 3.11 -5.55
CA ASP A 70 11.68 4.54 -5.28
C ASP A 70 10.38 5.24 -5.73
N ASP A 71 10.19 6.48 -5.27
CA ASP A 71 8.95 7.23 -5.55
C ASP A 71 8.80 7.60 -7.03
N ILE A 72 9.89 7.82 -7.77
CA ILE A 72 9.84 8.13 -9.21
C ILE A 72 9.29 6.91 -9.94
N THR A 73 9.90 5.75 -9.74
CA THR A 73 9.47 4.50 -10.35
C THR A 73 8.04 4.11 -9.95
N TRP A 74 7.69 4.28 -8.68
CA TRP A 74 6.33 4.04 -8.19
C TRP A 74 5.28 4.89 -8.91
N ASN A 75 5.55 6.20 -9.04
CA ASN A 75 4.64 7.13 -9.69
C ASN A 75 4.55 6.90 -11.20
N ASP A 76 5.67 6.65 -11.87
CA ASP A 76 5.72 6.35 -13.30
C ASP A 76 4.88 5.14 -13.69
N LEU A 77 4.87 4.12 -12.83
CA LEU A 77 4.15 2.86 -13.03
C LEU A 77 2.69 2.93 -12.57
N TYR A 78 2.23 4.06 -12.05
CA TYR A 78 0.89 4.22 -11.45
C TYR A 78 0.59 3.18 -10.38
N MET A 79 1.58 2.87 -9.55
CA MET A 79 1.47 1.79 -8.55
C MET A 79 0.41 2.06 -7.49
N ASP A 80 0.04 3.31 -7.21
CA ASP A 80 -1.11 3.61 -6.34
C ASP A 80 -2.42 3.05 -6.92
N ALA A 81 -2.60 3.09 -8.24
CA ALA A 81 -3.77 2.51 -8.89
C ALA A 81 -3.72 0.97 -8.87
N VAL A 82 -2.53 0.37 -9.03
CA VAL A 82 -2.32 -1.08 -8.89
C VAL A 82 -2.61 -1.53 -7.46
N TYR A 83 -2.08 -0.80 -6.46
CA TYR A 83 -2.38 -1.03 -5.06
C TYR A 83 -3.89 -0.98 -4.79
N GLN A 84 -4.58 0.09 -5.23
CA GLN A 84 -6.02 0.25 -5.06
C GLN A 84 -6.82 -0.89 -5.72
N ARG A 85 -6.38 -1.35 -6.90
CA ARG A 85 -7.00 -2.47 -7.64
C ARG A 85 -6.83 -3.82 -6.93
N MET A 86 -5.74 -3.98 -6.17
CA MET A 86 -5.43 -5.20 -5.43
C MET A 86 -5.98 -5.17 -4.01
N ASN A 87 -6.11 -4.00 -3.38
CA ASN A 87 -6.38 -3.88 -1.96
C ASN A 87 -7.81 -4.30 -1.59
N THR A 88 -7.99 -5.56 -1.29
CA THR A 88 -9.19 -6.14 -0.67
C THR A 88 -9.01 -6.35 0.84
N CYS A 89 -7.96 -5.77 1.46
CA CYS A 89 -7.70 -5.88 2.89
C CYS A 89 -8.81 -5.26 3.73
N LEU A 90 -9.03 -5.82 4.90
CA LEU A 90 -10.09 -5.47 5.83
C LEU A 90 -9.56 -4.76 7.09
N SER A 91 -8.25 -4.88 7.35
CA SER A 91 -7.58 -4.28 8.49
C SER A 91 -6.54 -3.22 8.07
N ALA A 92 -6.18 -2.34 9.01
CA ALA A 92 -5.10 -1.39 8.80
C ALA A 92 -3.75 -2.09 8.59
N ALA A 93 -3.49 -3.18 9.32
CA ALA A 93 -2.26 -3.97 9.14
C ALA A 93 -2.14 -4.53 7.72
N GLY A 94 -3.25 -5.01 7.14
CA GLY A 94 -3.26 -5.48 5.76
C GLY A 94 -3.10 -4.35 4.74
N ASP A 95 -3.81 -3.23 4.92
CA ASP A 95 -3.69 -2.06 4.04
C ASP A 95 -2.22 -1.57 3.97
N GLU A 96 -1.56 -1.39 5.11
CA GLU A 96 -0.20 -0.88 5.22
C GLU A 96 0.85 -1.90 4.74
N TYR A 97 0.68 -3.18 5.10
CA TYR A 97 1.61 -4.24 4.69
C TYR A 97 1.54 -4.52 3.18
N LEU A 98 0.35 -4.50 2.57
CA LEU A 98 0.21 -4.67 1.12
C LEU A 98 0.94 -3.55 0.36
N TYR A 99 0.84 -2.30 0.82
CA TYR A 99 1.58 -1.19 0.25
C TYR A 99 3.09 -1.39 0.36
N TYR A 100 3.57 -1.77 1.54
CA TYR A 100 4.96 -2.12 1.79
C TYR A 100 5.42 -3.26 0.88
N ARG A 101 4.64 -4.34 0.77
CA ARG A 101 4.99 -5.51 -0.04
C ARG A 101 5.14 -5.18 -1.52
N LEU A 102 4.26 -4.36 -2.07
CA LEU A 102 4.36 -3.91 -3.45
C LEU A 102 5.57 -3.00 -3.71
N ARG A 103 6.09 -2.34 -2.68
CA ARG A 103 7.31 -1.53 -2.71
C ARG A 103 8.59 -2.35 -2.51
N THR A 104 8.48 -3.54 -1.96
CA THR A 104 9.62 -4.34 -1.50
C THR A 104 9.71 -5.65 -2.29
N PRO A 105 10.48 -5.70 -3.39
CA PRO A 105 10.77 -6.94 -4.08
C PRO A 105 11.42 -7.96 -3.13
N ALA A 106 11.09 -9.23 -3.32
CA ALA A 106 11.63 -10.31 -2.49
C ALA A 106 13.15 -10.39 -2.55
N ALA A 107 13.74 -10.76 -1.42
CA ALA A 107 15.18 -10.92 -1.31
C ALA A 107 15.69 -12.13 -2.11
N ASP A 108 14.89 -13.19 -2.17
CA ASP A 108 15.25 -14.45 -2.82
C ASP A 108 14.01 -15.26 -3.26
N ALA A 109 14.23 -16.41 -3.84
CA ALA A 109 13.18 -17.32 -4.27
C ALA A 109 12.42 -17.94 -3.09
N ASP A 110 13.08 -18.18 -1.96
CA ASP A 110 12.47 -18.82 -0.78
C ASP A 110 11.35 -17.93 -0.20
N GLU A 111 11.56 -16.61 -0.17
CA GLU A 111 10.55 -15.64 0.26
C GLU A 111 9.31 -15.68 -0.65
N LEU A 112 9.53 -15.76 -1.98
CA LEU A 112 8.43 -15.87 -2.95
C LEU A 112 7.70 -17.21 -2.86
N GLU A 113 8.41 -18.31 -2.63
CA GLU A 113 7.80 -19.62 -2.43
C GLU A 113 6.92 -19.67 -1.18
N LYS A 114 7.36 -19.01 -0.09
CA LYS A 114 6.53 -18.86 1.12
C LYS A 114 5.26 -18.06 0.82
N MET A 115 5.41 -16.95 0.09
CA MET A 115 4.27 -16.14 -0.33
C MET A 115 3.32 -16.94 -1.23
N GLU A 116 3.84 -17.69 -2.20
CA GLU A 116 3.05 -18.53 -3.11
C GLU A 116 2.27 -19.59 -2.36
N ARG A 117 2.91 -20.32 -1.44
CA ARG A 117 2.23 -21.33 -0.61
C ARG A 117 1.04 -20.74 0.16
N ARG A 118 1.19 -19.53 0.73
CA ARG A 118 0.10 -18.84 1.43
C ARG A 118 -1.02 -18.42 0.47
N ILE A 119 -0.67 -17.87 -0.70
CA ILE A 119 -1.66 -17.47 -1.71
C ILE A 119 -2.45 -18.70 -2.18
N ALA A 120 -1.77 -19.78 -2.57
CA ALA A 120 -2.39 -21.02 -3.02
C ALA A 120 -3.31 -21.61 -1.94
N LEU A 121 -2.84 -21.68 -0.69
CA LEU A 121 -3.61 -22.14 0.46
C LEU A 121 -4.97 -21.41 0.57
N PHE A 122 -4.95 -20.07 0.52
CA PHE A 122 -6.16 -19.26 0.67
C PHE A 122 -7.02 -19.18 -0.60
N MET A 123 -6.46 -19.48 -1.77
CA MET A 123 -7.25 -19.67 -2.98
C MET A 123 -8.01 -21.00 -2.97
N GLU A 124 -7.40 -22.06 -2.48
CA GLU A 124 -7.95 -23.41 -2.47
C GLU A 124 -8.86 -23.70 -1.27
N ARG A 125 -8.46 -23.23 -0.08
CA ARG A 125 -9.18 -23.54 1.18
C ARG A 125 -10.08 -22.38 1.59
N GLU A 126 -11.31 -22.47 1.15
CA GLU A 126 -12.30 -21.41 1.36
C GLU A 126 -12.66 -21.19 2.85
N GLU A 127 -12.79 -22.26 3.62
CA GLU A 127 -13.15 -22.18 5.04
C GLU A 127 -12.07 -21.49 5.87
N GLU A 128 -10.79 -21.81 5.64
CA GLU A 128 -9.66 -21.17 6.30
C GLU A 128 -9.56 -19.69 5.91
N ARG A 129 -9.76 -19.38 4.63
CA ARG A 129 -9.82 -17.99 4.15
C ARG A 129 -10.94 -17.22 4.84
N HIS A 130 -12.15 -17.76 4.92
CA HIS A 130 -13.29 -17.11 5.60
C HIS A 130 -13.02 -16.89 7.08
N ARG A 131 -12.35 -17.85 7.76
CA ARG A 131 -11.93 -17.70 9.15
C ARG A 131 -11.00 -16.52 9.33
N LEU A 132 -9.97 -16.39 8.46
CA LEU A 132 -9.04 -15.24 8.49
C LEU A 132 -9.73 -13.93 8.14
N GLN A 133 -10.53 -13.89 7.08
CA GLN A 133 -11.27 -12.68 6.69
C GLN A 133 -12.18 -12.17 7.81
N ARG A 134 -12.80 -13.07 8.58
CA ARG A 134 -13.55 -12.70 9.77
C ARG A 134 -12.67 -12.04 10.83
N ILE A 135 -11.49 -12.59 11.11
CA ILE A 135 -10.54 -12.02 12.07
C ILE A 135 -10.10 -10.64 11.60
N PHE A 136 -9.70 -10.49 10.36
CA PHE A 136 -9.27 -9.21 9.78
C PHE A 136 -10.38 -8.17 9.78
N PHE A 137 -11.62 -8.56 9.46
CA PHE A 137 -12.78 -7.66 9.56
C PHE A 137 -13.01 -7.17 10.99
N MET A 138 -12.86 -8.04 11.99
CA MET A 138 -13.00 -7.68 13.41
C MET A 138 -11.85 -6.79 13.90
N LEU A 139 -10.65 -6.93 13.36
CA LEU A 139 -9.54 -6.01 13.57
C LEU A 139 -9.90 -4.62 13.05
N GLY A 140 -10.38 -4.54 11.82
CA GLY A 140 -10.78 -3.31 11.16
C GLY A 140 -9.63 -2.32 10.98
N ARG A 141 -9.98 -1.08 10.70
CA ARG A 141 -9.04 0.02 10.44
C ARG A 141 -8.91 0.95 11.63
N THR A 142 -7.82 1.72 11.69
CA THR A 142 -7.55 2.72 12.74
C THR A 142 -8.31 4.03 12.56
N GLY A 143 -9.00 4.24 11.45
CA GLY A 143 -9.63 5.50 11.10
C GLY A 143 -8.73 6.34 10.18
N ARG A 144 -8.50 7.62 10.53
CA ARG A 144 -7.74 8.57 9.68
C ARG A 144 -6.22 8.50 9.82
N HIS A 145 -5.70 7.85 10.85
CA HIS A 145 -4.26 7.84 11.17
C HIS A 145 -3.70 6.42 11.20
N SER A 146 -2.45 6.25 10.78
CA SER A 146 -1.71 5.01 10.97
C SER A 146 -1.43 4.76 12.45
N ILE A 147 -1.34 3.49 12.83
CA ILE A 147 -0.91 3.13 14.18
C ILE A 147 0.52 3.60 14.44
N TYR A 148 1.39 3.60 13.43
CA TYR A 148 2.79 4.04 13.56
C TYR A 148 2.92 5.52 13.86
N GLU A 149 2.06 6.38 13.32
CA GLU A 149 2.04 7.81 13.68
C GLU A 149 1.81 8.00 15.18
N TYR A 150 0.91 7.22 15.75
CA TYR A 150 0.67 7.27 17.19
C TYR A 150 1.79 6.61 18.00
N LEU A 151 2.34 5.51 17.52
CA LEU A 151 3.41 4.79 18.21
C LEU A 151 4.72 5.60 18.23
N ASP A 152 5.07 6.24 17.12
CA ASP A 152 6.26 7.10 17.01
C ASP A 152 6.14 8.38 17.87
N HIS A 153 4.91 8.87 18.08
CA HIS A 153 4.67 10.01 18.98
C HIS A 153 4.57 9.61 20.47
N LEU A 154 4.54 8.32 20.80
CA LEU A 154 4.50 7.88 22.20
C LEU A 154 5.71 8.39 23.01
N ASP A 155 6.88 8.48 22.40
CA ASP A 155 8.10 8.98 23.06
C ASP A 155 7.98 10.46 23.46
N LEU A 156 7.13 11.24 22.77
CA LEU A 156 6.84 12.64 23.10
C LEU A 156 6.09 12.81 24.43
N LEU A 157 5.41 11.75 24.90
CA LEU A 157 4.73 11.77 26.19
C LEU A 157 5.68 11.71 27.38
N GLY A 158 6.96 11.39 27.15
CA GLY A 158 7.99 11.29 28.18
C GLY A 158 7.72 10.18 29.21
N GLU A 159 8.52 10.15 30.28
CA GLU A 159 8.27 9.23 31.39
C GLU A 159 7.01 9.61 32.16
N ARG A 160 5.99 8.72 32.12
CA ARG A 160 4.74 8.92 32.85
C ARG A 160 4.75 8.09 34.15
N LYS A 161 4.89 8.82 35.27
CA LYS A 161 4.84 8.22 36.61
C LYS A 161 3.47 8.40 37.25
N SER A 162 3.00 7.40 37.93
CA SER A 162 1.69 7.44 38.60
C SER A 162 1.79 7.87 40.09
N ASP A 163 2.98 8.14 40.58
CA ASP A 163 3.23 8.44 42.00
C ASP A 163 2.46 9.68 42.48
N LYS A 164 2.36 10.71 41.62
CA LYS A 164 1.59 11.91 41.92
C LYS A 164 0.09 11.62 42.13
N TYR A 165 -0.47 10.67 41.43
CA TYR A 165 -1.88 10.31 41.56
C TYR A 165 -2.14 9.57 42.86
N PHE A 166 -1.26 8.62 43.25
CA PHE A 166 -1.35 7.94 44.52
C PHE A 166 -1.22 8.90 45.71
N PHE A 167 -0.38 9.95 45.57
CA PHE A 167 -0.27 10.97 46.61
C PHE A 167 -1.62 11.70 46.82
N TRP A 168 -2.29 12.10 45.77
CA TRP A 168 -3.58 12.77 45.87
C TRP A 168 -4.71 11.83 46.32
N ASP A 169 -4.68 10.56 45.93
CA ASP A 169 -5.61 9.54 46.42
C ASP A 169 -5.47 9.32 47.94
N ILE A 170 -4.23 9.31 48.45
CA ILE A 170 -3.97 9.25 49.88
C ILE A 170 -4.53 10.49 50.61
N LEU A 171 -4.41 11.68 50.00
CA LEU A 171 -4.97 12.91 50.60
C LEU A 171 -6.50 12.86 50.67
N ILE A 172 -7.20 12.26 49.70
CA ILE A 172 -8.65 11.99 49.83
C ILE A 172 -8.94 11.15 51.06
N LEU A 173 -8.23 10.04 51.24
CA LEU A 173 -8.43 9.15 52.39
C LEU A 173 -8.10 9.84 53.73
N LEU A 174 -7.03 10.64 53.78
CA LEU A 174 -6.67 11.43 54.95
C LEU A 174 -7.72 12.51 55.27
N SER A 175 -8.28 13.16 54.25
CA SER A 175 -9.36 14.16 54.40
C SER A 175 -10.65 13.53 54.98
N ILE A 176 -10.99 12.31 54.50
CA ILE A 176 -12.13 11.54 55.06
C ILE A 176 -11.85 11.14 56.51
N GLY A 177 -10.61 10.66 56.81
CA GLY A 177 -10.17 10.36 58.18
C GLY A 177 -10.20 11.61 59.09
N GLY A 178 -9.81 12.77 58.57
CA GLY A 178 -9.86 14.06 59.27
C GLY A 178 -11.26 14.51 59.66
N MET A 179 -12.31 14.07 58.98
CA MET A 179 -13.72 14.36 59.32
C MET A 179 -14.10 13.76 60.70
N PHE A 180 -13.44 12.67 61.12
CA PHE A 180 -13.69 12.10 62.45
C PHE A 180 -13.05 12.93 63.58
N VAL A 181 -12.05 13.78 63.27
CA VAL A 181 -11.42 14.70 64.22
C VAL A 181 -12.11 16.07 64.20
N SER A 182 -12.39 16.62 63.01
CA SER A 182 -13.09 17.87 62.82
C SER A 182 -13.87 17.83 61.48
N LEU A 183 -15.17 17.74 61.58
CA LEU A 183 -16.04 17.62 60.41
C LEU A 183 -15.84 18.78 59.42
N SER A 184 -15.78 20.03 59.91
CA SER A 184 -15.63 21.23 59.07
C SER A 184 -14.28 21.27 58.36
N VAL A 185 -13.18 20.97 59.06
CA VAL A 185 -11.85 20.96 58.45
C VAL A 185 -11.71 19.81 57.45
N GLY A 186 -12.20 18.62 57.80
CA GLY A 186 -12.17 17.46 56.89
C GLY A 186 -12.98 17.70 55.62
N LEU A 187 -14.16 18.33 55.70
CA LEU A 187 -14.99 18.68 54.53
C LEU A 187 -14.30 19.71 53.62
N VAL A 188 -13.68 20.76 54.18
CA VAL A 188 -12.98 21.77 53.38
C VAL A 188 -11.79 21.16 52.67
N CYS A 189 -10.99 20.35 53.39
CA CYS A 189 -9.83 19.62 52.79
C CYS A 189 -10.31 18.67 51.67
N LEU A 190 -11.34 17.87 51.94
CA LEU A 190 -11.88 16.94 50.95
C LEU A 190 -12.38 17.69 49.68
N PHE A 191 -13.14 18.76 49.86
CA PHE A 191 -13.61 19.56 48.72
C PHE A 191 -12.45 20.14 47.92
N GLY A 192 -11.41 20.68 48.59
CA GLY A 192 -10.21 21.22 47.89
C GLY A 192 -9.46 20.15 47.08
N VAL A 193 -9.27 18.95 47.71
CA VAL A 193 -8.61 17.84 46.99
C VAL A 193 -9.44 17.33 45.83
N LEU A 194 -10.76 17.20 45.95
CA LEU A 194 -11.64 16.75 44.89
C LEU A 194 -11.66 17.74 43.72
N CYS A 195 -11.71 19.07 43.99
CA CYS A 195 -11.62 20.10 42.96
C CYS A 195 -10.26 20.04 42.23
N HIS A 196 -9.15 19.89 42.97
CA HIS A 196 -7.84 19.76 42.38
C HIS A 196 -7.76 18.54 41.46
N ASN A 197 -8.18 17.36 41.96
CA ASN A 197 -8.13 16.12 41.21
C ASN A 197 -8.95 16.21 39.92
N LEU A 198 -10.12 16.84 39.96
CA LEU A 198 -10.95 17.01 38.78
C LEU A 198 -10.26 17.91 37.72
N ILE A 199 -9.68 19.02 38.14
CA ILE A 199 -8.98 19.95 37.23
C ILE A 199 -7.73 19.28 36.63
N ASP A 200 -6.90 18.62 37.47
CA ASP A 200 -5.68 17.93 37.03
C ASP A 200 -6.03 16.75 36.11
N TYR A 201 -7.10 15.99 36.41
CA TYR A 201 -7.59 14.91 35.56
C TYR A 201 -7.88 15.38 34.15
N PHE A 202 -8.68 16.44 33.95
CA PHE A 202 -9.01 16.92 32.62
C PHE A 202 -7.81 17.49 31.88
N LYS A 203 -6.87 18.10 32.58
CA LYS A 203 -5.62 18.59 31.99
C LYS A 203 -4.79 17.43 31.45
N GLU A 204 -4.59 16.38 32.25
CA GLU A 204 -3.83 15.20 31.87
C GLU A 204 -4.54 14.36 30.81
N TYR A 205 -5.87 14.23 30.93
CA TYR A 205 -6.69 13.45 29.99
C TYR A 205 -6.61 13.98 28.58
N ARG A 206 -6.63 15.31 28.39
CA ARG A 206 -6.46 15.94 27.07
C ARG A 206 -5.14 15.59 26.38
N GLN A 207 -4.09 15.33 27.15
CA GLN A 207 -2.78 14.94 26.58
C GLN A 207 -2.79 13.49 26.11
N ILE A 208 -3.55 12.60 26.75
CA ILE A 208 -3.58 11.17 26.42
C ILE A 208 -4.71 10.79 25.45
N GLU A 209 -5.71 11.64 25.29
CA GLU A 209 -6.90 11.39 24.47
C GLU A 209 -6.57 10.90 23.05
N PRO A 210 -5.63 11.52 22.29
CA PRO A 210 -5.26 11.05 20.96
C PRO A 210 -4.75 9.61 20.95
N TYR A 211 -4.11 9.18 22.03
CA TYR A 211 -3.48 7.86 22.12
C TYR A 211 -4.43 6.73 22.56
N ILE A 212 -5.61 7.08 23.08
CA ILE A 212 -6.63 6.10 23.52
C ILE A 212 -7.13 5.29 22.31
N THR A 213 -7.27 5.93 21.15
CA THR A 213 -7.68 5.25 19.91
C THR A 213 -6.64 4.20 19.48
N SER A 214 -5.36 4.51 19.59
CA SER A 214 -4.27 3.58 19.25
C SER A 214 -4.24 2.39 20.20
N PHE A 215 -4.43 2.62 21.50
CA PHE A 215 -4.53 1.54 22.47
C PHE A 215 -5.73 0.63 22.20
N ALA A 216 -6.85 1.20 21.77
CA ALA A 216 -8.02 0.42 21.36
C ALA A 216 -7.73 -0.44 20.12
N TYR A 217 -6.93 0.06 19.17
CA TYR A 217 -6.50 -0.72 18.01
C TYR A 217 -5.51 -1.83 18.40
N VAL A 218 -4.45 -1.52 19.17
CA VAL A 218 -3.50 -2.53 19.67
C VAL A 218 -4.22 -3.64 20.44
N ARG A 219 -5.23 -3.28 21.24
CA ARG A 219 -6.07 -4.26 21.94
C ARG A 219 -6.87 -5.13 20.99
N ARG A 220 -7.43 -4.56 19.91
CA ARG A 220 -8.13 -5.34 18.87
C ARG A 220 -7.16 -6.26 18.13
N LEU A 221 -5.97 -5.75 17.80
CA LEU A 221 -4.89 -6.54 17.17
C LEU A 221 -4.49 -7.74 18.03
N LEU A 222 -4.29 -7.54 19.34
CA LEU A 222 -4.01 -8.62 20.28
C LEU A 222 -5.13 -9.64 20.38
N LYS A 223 -6.38 -9.18 20.46
CA LYS A 223 -7.53 -10.09 20.51
C LYS A 223 -7.68 -10.89 19.21
N GLY A 224 -7.49 -10.24 18.05
CA GLY A 224 -7.44 -10.93 16.76
C GLY A 224 -6.27 -11.91 16.67
N GLY A 225 -5.09 -11.53 17.17
CA GLY A 225 -3.93 -12.40 17.29
C GLY A 225 -4.16 -13.61 18.18
N GLU A 226 -4.85 -13.46 19.33
CA GLU A 226 -5.22 -14.59 20.18
C GLU A 226 -6.20 -15.56 19.46
N GLU A 227 -7.16 -15.03 18.69
CA GLU A 227 -8.05 -15.87 17.87
C GLU A 227 -7.30 -16.54 16.73
N LEU A 228 -6.40 -15.83 16.06
CA LEU A 228 -5.53 -16.35 15.02
C LEU A 228 -4.60 -17.45 15.58
N GLY A 229 -3.98 -17.22 16.74
CA GLY A 229 -3.11 -18.19 17.40
C GLY A 229 -3.79 -19.49 17.83
N LYS A 230 -5.14 -19.48 17.98
CA LYS A 230 -5.96 -20.66 18.24
C LYS A 230 -6.38 -21.37 16.94
N ALA A 231 -6.18 -20.75 15.80
CA ALA A 231 -6.51 -21.38 14.53
C ALA A 231 -5.49 -22.48 14.26
N GLU A 232 -6.00 -23.67 13.92
CA GLU A 232 -5.19 -24.81 13.46
C GLU A 232 -5.28 -24.84 11.94
N ILE A 233 -4.42 -24.06 11.28
CA ILE A 233 -4.35 -23.96 9.81
C ILE A 233 -3.01 -24.53 9.39
N SER A 234 -3.04 -25.66 8.69
CA SER A 234 -1.84 -26.29 8.15
C SER A 234 -1.29 -25.49 6.97
N GLY A 235 0.01 -25.20 7.01
CA GLY A 235 0.74 -24.43 6.00
C GLY A 235 1.10 -23.00 6.41
N ILE A 236 0.69 -22.57 7.63
CA ILE A 236 1.05 -21.28 8.24
C ILE A 236 1.43 -21.45 9.72
N GLU A 237 1.99 -22.60 10.09
CA GLU A 237 2.31 -22.95 11.48
C GLU A 237 3.34 -21.98 12.09
N GLU A 238 4.33 -21.54 11.30
CA GLU A 238 5.36 -20.59 11.73
C GLU A 238 4.75 -19.22 12.08
N GLU A 239 3.85 -18.72 11.25
CA GLU A 239 3.12 -17.47 11.45
C GLU A 239 2.24 -17.56 12.71
N LEU A 240 1.51 -18.65 12.87
CA LEU A 240 0.67 -18.88 14.04
C LEU A 240 1.50 -19.00 15.33
N ALA A 241 2.71 -19.60 15.27
CA ALA A 241 3.62 -19.68 16.39
C ALA A 241 4.15 -18.28 16.77
N ALA A 242 4.55 -17.47 15.76
CA ALA A 242 5.00 -16.10 15.93
C ALA A 242 3.93 -15.22 16.59
N VAL A 243 2.68 -15.34 16.13
CA VAL A 243 1.54 -14.62 16.72
C VAL A 243 1.29 -15.03 18.18
N ARG A 244 1.33 -16.34 18.48
CA ARG A 244 1.17 -16.83 19.86
C ARG A 244 2.24 -16.28 20.82
N GLU A 245 3.48 -16.23 20.36
CA GLU A 245 4.61 -15.70 21.15
C GLU A 245 4.43 -14.21 21.42
N ALA A 246 4.15 -13.42 20.39
CA ALA A 246 3.93 -11.98 20.53
C ALA A 246 2.72 -11.67 21.44
N CYS A 247 1.61 -12.38 21.29
CA CYS A 247 0.45 -12.24 22.19
C CYS A 247 0.78 -12.59 23.64
N LYS A 248 1.64 -13.59 23.88
CA LYS A 248 2.07 -13.97 25.22
C LYS A 248 2.86 -12.85 25.90
N SER A 249 3.79 -12.23 25.18
CA SER A 249 4.60 -11.10 25.66
C SER A 249 3.74 -9.88 26.01
N LEU A 250 2.68 -9.61 25.22
CA LEU A 250 1.78 -8.46 25.38
C LEU A 250 0.61 -8.68 26.37
N ARG A 251 0.56 -9.81 27.09
CA ARG A 251 -0.50 -10.07 28.10
C ARG A 251 -0.57 -9.01 29.19
N GLY A 252 0.57 -8.42 29.57
CA GLY A 252 0.64 -7.33 30.56
C GLY A 252 -0.11 -6.09 30.09
N PHE A 253 0.08 -5.71 28.83
CA PHE A 253 -0.67 -4.63 28.19
C PHE A 253 -2.17 -4.94 28.14
N MET A 254 -2.56 -6.14 27.76
CA MET A 254 -3.97 -6.55 27.68
C MET A 254 -4.70 -6.36 29.01
N ARG A 255 -4.08 -6.77 30.11
CA ARG A 255 -4.66 -6.63 31.47
C ARG A 255 -4.81 -5.17 31.91
N SER A 256 -3.83 -4.31 31.57
CA SER A 256 -3.83 -2.90 31.96
C SER A 256 -4.72 -2.03 31.06
N SER A 257 -4.88 -2.37 29.78
CA SER A 257 -5.63 -1.59 28.80
C SER A 257 -7.14 -1.84 28.79
N TYR A 258 -7.65 -2.86 29.51
CA TYR A 258 -9.07 -3.28 29.46
C TYR A 258 -10.07 -2.17 29.83
N LEU A 259 -9.68 -1.23 30.68
CA LEU A 259 -10.54 -0.13 31.17
C LEU A 259 -10.12 1.27 30.65
N VAL A 260 -9.12 1.34 29.77
CA VAL A 260 -8.74 2.57 29.08
C VAL A 260 -9.67 2.85 27.88
N SER A 261 -10.72 2.06 27.70
CA SER A 261 -11.75 2.32 26.67
C SER A 261 -12.43 3.63 26.96
N GLY A 262 -12.30 4.57 26.04
CA GLY A 262 -12.96 5.86 26.11
C GLY A 262 -14.42 5.72 26.54
N ALA A 263 -14.89 6.68 27.32
CA ALA A 263 -16.26 6.74 27.79
C ALA A 263 -17.20 6.39 26.64
N LYS A 264 -17.85 5.24 26.68
CA LYS A 264 -19.04 5.01 25.86
C LYS A 264 -19.98 6.14 26.18
N GLN A 265 -20.34 6.92 25.19
CA GLN A 265 -21.37 7.95 25.34
C GLN A 265 -22.54 7.36 26.14
N GLY A 266 -22.81 7.98 27.28
CA GLY A 266 -23.56 7.45 28.39
C GLY A 266 -24.85 6.71 28.00
N SER A 267 -25.00 5.54 28.56
CA SER A 267 -26.27 4.82 28.56
C SER A 267 -27.33 5.54 29.43
N GLY A 268 -26.98 6.68 30.06
CA GLY A 268 -27.88 7.44 30.96
C GLY A 268 -28.16 6.76 32.30
N ASN A 269 -27.46 5.65 32.61
CA ASN A 269 -27.59 4.95 33.88
C ASN A 269 -26.92 5.75 35.01
N PRO A 270 -27.64 6.20 36.08
CA PRO A 270 -27.05 6.97 37.18
C PRO A 270 -25.86 6.29 37.87
N LEU A 271 -25.84 4.96 37.92
CA LEU A 271 -24.72 4.20 38.48
C LEU A 271 -23.45 4.29 37.62
N GLU A 272 -23.58 4.29 36.29
CA GLU A 272 -22.42 4.47 35.40
C GLU A 272 -21.83 5.87 35.57
N VAL A 273 -22.68 6.89 35.64
CA VAL A 273 -22.25 8.26 35.90
C VAL A 273 -21.50 8.37 37.23
N LEU A 274 -21.99 7.75 38.30
CA LEU A 274 -21.28 7.71 39.58
C LEU A 274 -19.91 7.01 39.47
N PHE A 275 -19.84 5.87 38.79
CA PHE A 275 -18.59 5.16 38.55
C PHE A 275 -17.62 6.00 37.72
N ASP A 276 -18.08 6.73 36.72
CA ASP A 276 -17.24 7.61 35.91
C ASP A 276 -16.64 8.75 36.76
N TYR A 277 -17.44 9.37 37.65
CA TYR A 277 -16.89 10.37 38.59
C TYR A 277 -15.86 9.75 39.55
N LEU A 278 -16.10 8.56 40.09
CA LEU A 278 -15.14 7.89 40.95
C LEU A 278 -13.83 7.57 40.20
N ARG A 279 -13.92 7.13 38.94
CA ARG A 279 -12.75 6.87 38.10
C ARG A 279 -11.92 8.14 37.85
N MET A 280 -12.60 9.28 37.62
CA MET A 280 -11.95 10.59 37.45
C MET A 280 -11.30 11.06 38.74
N LEU A 281 -11.99 10.99 39.87
CA LEU A 281 -11.52 11.47 41.16
C LEU A 281 -10.32 10.69 41.68
N PHE A 282 -10.22 9.38 41.40
CA PHE A 282 -9.13 8.50 41.79
C PHE A 282 -8.13 8.24 40.63
N TYR A 283 -8.11 9.05 39.60
CA TYR A 283 -7.19 8.94 38.46
C TYR A 283 -7.09 7.53 37.86
N MET A 284 -8.09 6.67 38.04
CA MET A 284 -8.00 5.25 37.70
C MET A 284 -7.68 5.03 36.22
N ASP A 285 -8.22 5.85 35.32
CA ASP A 285 -7.98 5.77 33.89
C ASP A 285 -6.54 6.20 33.55
N LEU A 286 -6.02 7.25 34.19
CA LEU A 286 -4.66 7.75 33.96
C LEU A 286 -3.61 6.76 34.50
N ILE A 287 -3.85 6.19 35.68
CA ILE A 287 -2.95 5.17 36.28
C ILE A 287 -2.87 3.93 35.36
N ARG A 288 -4.03 3.50 34.87
CA ARG A 288 -4.12 2.35 33.96
C ARG A 288 -3.49 2.65 32.60
N PHE A 289 -3.73 3.85 32.07
CA PHE A 289 -3.08 4.31 30.86
C PHE A 289 -1.57 4.30 31.01
N ASN A 290 -1.00 4.89 32.08
CA ASN A 290 0.44 4.92 32.32
C ASN A 290 1.03 3.50 32.41
N ARG A 291 0.32 2.56 33.05
CA ARG A 291 0.76 1.15 33.14
C ARG A 291 0.71 0.48 31.77
N ALA A 292 -0.37 0.69 30.99
CA ALA A 292 -0.49 0.15 29.66
C ALA A 292 0.57 0.74 28.72
N PHE A 293 0.79 2.05 28.80
CA PHE A 293 1.82 2.76 28.06
C PHE A 293 3.23 2.18 28.30
N HIS A 294 3.61 2.01 29.57
CA HIS A 294 4.90 1.44 29.94
C HIS A 294 5.07 -0.02 29.44
N ASN A 295 4.00 -0.82 29.55
CA ASN A 295 4.02 -2.18 29.00
C ASN A 295 4.15 -2.17 27.47
N LEU A 296 3.48 -1.24 26.79
CA LEU A 296 3.53 -1.11 25.33
C LEU A 296 4.93 -0.72 24.86
N GLN A 297 5.53 0.32 25.46
CA GLN A 297 6.90 0.75 25.14
C GLN A 297 7.93 -0.38 25.26
N LYS A 298 7.81 -1.24 26.25
CA LYS A 298 8.72 -2.39 26.44
C LYS A 298 8.58 -3.47 25.36
N HIS A 299 7.43 -3.53 24.68
CA HIS A 299 7.09 -4.61 23.76
C HIS A 299 6.69 -4.09 22.38
N MET A 300 7.25 -2.94 21.98
CA MET A 300 6.95 -2.34 20.66
C MET A 300 7.29 -3.29 19.50
N GLY A 301 8.42 -4.00 19.60
CA GLY A 301 8.80 -4.99 18.59
C GLY A 301 7.80 -6.13 18.44
N GLU A 302 7.11 -6.52 19.51
CA GLU A 302 6.08 -7.56 19.45
C GLU A 302 4.78 -7.05 18.82
N VAL A 303 4.46 -5.77 19.01
CA VAL A 303 3.35 -5.12 18.30
C VAL A 303 3.63 -5.05 16.81
N ASP A 304 4.83 -4.62 16.46
CA ASP A 304 5.30 -4.57 15.07
C ASP A 304 5.25 -5.95 14.40
N ARG A 305 5.75 -6.99 15.10
CA ARG A 305 5.68 -8.38 14.65
C ARG A 305 4.24 -8.86 14.42
N LEU A 306 3.29 -8.48 15.30
CA LEU A 306 1.87 -8.80 15.12
C LEU A 306 1.27 -8.11 13.90
N ILE A 307 1.60 -6.83 13.68
CA ILE A 307 1.16 -6.08 12.51
C ILE A 307 1.72 -6.74 11.25
N THR A 308 3.02 -7.05 11.24
CA THR A 308 3.71 -7.70 10.12
C THR A 308 3.06 -9.03 9.76
N VAL A 309 2.97 -9.97 10.70
CA VAL A 309 2.42 -11.31 10.41
C VAL A 309 0.94 -11.24 10.01
N THR A 310 0.15 -10.38 10.66
CA THR A 310 -1.26 -10.17 10.29
C THR A 310 -1.35 -9.60 8.86
N GLY A 311 -0.52 -8.61 8.55
CA GLY A 311 -0.43 -8.00 7.23
C GLY A 311 0.02 -8.97 6.15
N GLU A 312 1.01 -9.83 6.42
CA GLU A 312 1.46 -10.89 5.51
C GLU A 312 0.33 -11.85 5.11
N LEU A 313 -0.39 -12.34 6.11
CA LEU A 313 -1.51 -13.27 5.87
C LEU A 313 -2.65 -12.60 5.09
N GLU A 314 -2.95 -11.35 5.41
CA GLU A 314 -4.00 -10.60 4.72
C GLU A 314 -3.58 -10.22 3.31
N CYS A 315 -2.30 -9.85 3.10
CA CYS A 315 -1.70 -9.62 1.78
C CYS A 315 -1.81 -10.87 0.89
N ALA A 316 -1.56 -12.06 1.42
CA ALA A 316 -1.73 -13.30 0.66
C ALA A 316 -3.19 -13.55 0.24
N VAL A 317 -4.17 -13.25 1.10
CA VAL A 317 -5.60 -13.30 0.75
C VAL A 317 -5.93 -12.26 -0.33
N ALA A 318 -5.40 -11.04 -0.24
CA ALA A 318 -5.61 -9.97 -1.22
C ALA A 318 -4.98 -10.32 -2.57
N ALA A 319 -3.77 -10.88 -2.60
CA ALA A 319 -3.11 -11.35 -3.82
C ALA A 319 -3.89 -12.48 -4.50
N GLY A 320 -4.42 -13.43 -3.73
CA GLY A 320 -5.29 -14.48 -4.26
C GLY A 320 -6.61 -13.94 -4.82
N SER A 321 -7.20 -12.94 -4.17
CA SER A 321 -8.39 -12.23 -4.68
C SER A 321 -8.07 -11.48 -5.98
N PHE A 322 -6.93 -10.81 -6.04
CA PHE A 322 -6.47 -10.12 -7.25
C PHE A 322 -6.28 -11.08 -8.42
N ARG A 323 -5.59 -12.23 -8.21
CA ARG A 323 -5.44 -13.28 -9.23
C ARG A 323 -6.78 -13.70 -9.81
N LYS A 324 -7.76 -13.99 -8.95
CA LYS A 324 -9.10 -14.40 -9.38
C LYS A 324 -9.86 -13.29 -10.12
N SER A 325 -9.52 -12.03 -9.87
CA SER A 325 -10.15 -10.86 -10.52
C SER A 325 -9.58 -10.52 -11.89
N LEU A 326 -8.51 -11.17 -12.35
CA LEU A 326 -7.88 -10.95 -13.64
C LEU A 326 -8.63 -11.72 -14.73
N GLU A 327 -9.41 -11.00 -15.54
CA GLU A 327 -10.32 -11.58 -16.53
C GLU A 327 -9.60 -12.40 -17.63
N GLN A 328 -8.38 -11.99 -18.00
CA GLN A 328 -7.56 -12.66 -19.01
C GLN A 328 -6.59 -13.71 -18.40
N GLY A 329 -6.74 -13.99 -17.08
CA GLY A 329 -5.94 -14.95 -16.37
C GLY A 329 -4.63 -14.39 -15.82
N PHE A 330 -3.92 -15.23 -15.10
CA PHE A 330 -2.63 -14.91 -14.47
C PHE A 330 -1.70 -16.12 -14.57
N CYS A 331 -0.41 -15.89 -14.37
CA CYS A 331 0.55 -16.94 -14.11
C CYS A 331 1.35 -16.68 -12.82
N VAL A 332 1.84 -17.78 -12.26
CA VAL A 332 2.93 -17.75 -11.27
C VAL A 332 4.23 -17.63 -12.06
N PRO A 333 5.03 -16.57 -11.86
CA PRO A 333 6.23 -16.35 -12.64
C PRO A 333 7.35 -17.32 -12.27
N ALA A 334 8.17 -17.70 -13.24
CA ALA A 334 9.40 -18.44 -13.01
C ALA A 334 10.57 -17.46 -12.87
N LEU A 335 10.95 -17.15 -11.63
CA LEU A 335 12.10 -16.29 -11.37
C LEU A 335 13.35 -17.12 -11.07
N TYR A 336 14.52 -16.63 -11.51
CA TYR A 336 15.80 -17.31 -11.34
C TYR A 336 16.92 -16.34 -10.97
N GLU A 337 17.94 -16.87 -10.29
CA GLU A 337 19.20 -16.15 -10.12
C GLU A 337 19.95 -16.14 -11.47
N GLU A 338 20.56 -15.02 -11.80
CA GLU A 338 21.19 -14.79 -13.12
C GLU A 338 22.30 -15.79 -13.46
N ALA A 339 22.93 -16.41 -12.47
CA ALA A 339 24.09 -17.29 -12.65
C ALA A 339 23.84 -18.36 -13.74
N GLY A 340 24.34 -18.09 -14.96
CA GLY A 340 24.35 -19.01 -16.09
C GLY A 340 23.20 -18.88 -17.10
N LYS A 341 22.13 -18.13 -16.84
CA LYS A 341 21.00 -17.93 -17.78
C LYS A 341 21.01 -16.57 -18.49
N GLY A 342 21.83 -15.63 -18.01
CA GLY A 342 21.93 -14.27 -18.56
C GLY A 342 20.71 -13.39 -18.24
N ILE A 343 20.77 -12.13 -18.66
CA ILE A 343 19.72 -11.14 -18.45
C ILE A 343 18.67 -11.27 -19.56
N SER A 344 17.75 -12.23 -19.44
CA SER A 344 16.70 -12.44 -20.45
C SER A 344 15.32 -12.43 -19.81
N MET A 345 14.32 -11.95 -20.56
CA MET A 345 12.92 -11.96 -20.14
C MET A 345 12.07 -12.62 -21.22
N ARG A 346 11.20 -13.51 -20.81
CA ARG A 346 10.16 -14.12 -21.65
C ARG A 346 8.81 -13.94 -21.02
N ALA A 347 7.85 -13.49 -21.81
CA ALA A 347 6.46 -13.40 -21.40
C ALA A 347 5.56 -13.78 -22.56
N LYS A 348 4.49 -14.53 -22.28
CA LYS A 348 3.44 -14.84 -23.26
C LYS A 348 2.13 -14.29 -22.77
N GLY A 349 1.39 -13.65 -23.67
CA GLY A 349 0.10 -13.07 -23.34
C GLY A 349 0.18 -12.01 -22.25
N LEU A 350 1.26 -11.23 -22.18
CA LEU A 350 1.47 -10.17 -21.19
C LEU A 350 0.50 -9.01 -21.44
N TYR A 351 -0.15 -8.55 -20.38
CA TYR A 351 -1.05 -7.40 -20.45
C TYR A 351 -0.98 -6.53 -19.20
N HIS A 352 -1.51 -5.30 -19.29
CA HIS A 352 -1.53 -4.38 -18.16
C HIS A 352 -2.73 -4.68 -17.24
N PRO A 353 -2.53 -4.99 -15.93
CA PRO A 353 -3.58 -5.47 -15.04
C PRO A 353 -4.69 -4.45 -14.72
N LEU A 354 -4.48 -3.16 -15.02
CA LEU A 354 -5.50 -2.12 -14.84
C LEU A 354 -6.43 -1.96 -16.05
N LEU A 355 -6.10 -2.54 -17.21
CA LEU A 355 -6.91 -2.45 -18.41
C LEU A 355 -7.93 -3.60 -18.46
N ARG A 356 -9.21 -3.28 -18.68
CA ARG A 356 -10.28 -4.29 -18.82
C ARG A 356 -10.19 -5.06 -20.13
N GLU A 357 -9.98 -4.33 -21.24
CA GLU A 357 -9.88 -4.89 -22.59
C GLU A 357 -8.44 -4.77 -23.10
N ALA A 358 -7.49 -5.30 -22.31
CA ALA A 358 -6.09 -5.27 -22.69
C ALA A 358 -5.84 -6.22 -23.88
N VAL A 359 -4.98 -5.79 -24.82
CA VAL A 359 -4.47 -6.67 -25.87
C VAL A 359 -3.22 -7.36 -25.35
N PRO A 360 -3.24 -8.70 -25.20
CA PRO A 360 -2.07 -9.43 -24.75
C PRO A 360 -0.96 -9.43 -25.80
N ASN A 361 0.28 -9.31 -25.34
CA ASN A 361 1.46 -9.33 -26.19
C ASN A 361 2.48 -10.37 -25.71
N ASP A 362 3.18 -10.98 -26.66
CA ASP A 362 4.29 -11.89 -26.39
C ASP A 362 5.59 -11.11 -26.45
N LEU A 363 6.55 -11.49 -25.61
CA LEU A 363 7.86 -10.86 -25.52
C LEU A 363 8.93 -11.91 -25.24
N GLU A 364 10.00 -11.93 -26.04
CA GLU A 364 11.21 -12.67 -25.73
C GLU A 364 12.43 -11.81 -26.04
N VAL A 365 13.16 -11.39 -25.00
CA VAL A 365 14.28 -10.45 -25.13
C VAL A 365 15.50 -10.91 -24.35
N LYS A 366 16.68 -10.67 -24.94
CA LYS A 366 18.00 -10.97 -24.36
C LYS A 366 18.91 -9.75 -24.29
N ARG A 367 18.48 -8.63 -24.87
CA ARG A 367 19.18 -7.35 -24.91
C ARG A 367 18.16 -6.22 -24.84
N GLY A 368 18.62 -4.98 -24.78
CA GLY A 368 17.73 -3.83 -24.70
C GLY A 368 16.64 -3.81 -25.77
N VAL A 369 15.53 -3.20 -25.48
CA VAL A 369 14.35 -3.06 -26.37
C VAL A 369 14.14 -1.60 -26.70
N LEU A 370 14.01 -1.28 -27.99
CA LEU A 370 13.68 0.05 -28.46
C LEU A 370 12.30 0.03 -29.16
N LEU A 371 11.35 0.75 -28.58
CA LEU A 371 9.97 0.83 -29.06
C LEU A 371 9.76 2.11 -29.87
N THR A 372 9.20 1.96 -31.07
CA THR A 372 8.82 3.08 -31.94
C THR A 372 7.32 3.06 -32.26
N GLY A 373 6.77 4.16 -32.79
CA GLY A 373 5.38 4.33 -33.15
C GLY A 373 4.81 5.68 -32.71
N SER A 374 3.56 5.97 -33.06
CA SER A 374 2.90 7.23 -32.72
C SER A 374 2.55 7.36 -31.23
N ASN A 375 2.17 8.57 -30.76
CA ASN A 375 1.89 8.82 -29.32
C ASN A 375 0.70 8.02 -28.77
N ALA A 376 -0.31 7.70 -29.58
CA ALA A 376 -1.49 6.96 -29.16
C ALA A 376 -1.37 5.44 -29.36
N SER A 377 -0.26 4.94 -29.92
CA SER A 377 -0.11 3.54 -30.36
C SER A 377 0.02 2.52 -29.23
N GLY A 378 0.26 2.96 -27.99
CA GLY A 378 0.33 2.08 -26.82
C GLY A 378 1.75 1.82 -26.26
N LYS A 379 2.81 2.47 -26.78
CA LYS A 379 4.22 2.30 -26.32
C LYS A 379 4.37 2.42 -24.82
N SER A 380 3.99 3.58 -24.25
CA SER A 380 4.13 3.85 -22.80
C SER A 380 3.28 2.90 -21.96
N THR A 381 2.13 2.48 -22.47
CA THR A 381 1.27 1.48 -21.79
C THR A 381 1.92 0.12 -21.77
N PHE A 382 2.57 -0.29 -22.85
CA PHE A 382 3.31 -1.54 -22.93
C PHE A 382 4.54 -1.53 -22.00
N LEU A 383 5.32 -0.45 -22.00
CA LEU A 383 6.43 -0.28 -21.05
C LEU A 383 5.95 -0.48 -19.61
N ARG A 384 4.83 0.17 -19.23
CA ARG A 384 4.24 -0.01 -17.90
C ARG A 384 3.73 -1.43 -17.68
N ALA A 385 3.16 -2.07 -18.69
CA ALA A 385 2.70 -3.46 -18.56
C ALA A 385 3.87 -4.39 -18.22
N VAL A 386 5.01 -4.26 -18.90
CA VAL A 386 6.22 -5.06 -18.62
C VAL A 386 6.74 -4.74 -17.21
N ALA A 387 6.88 -3.46 -16.86
CA ALA A 387 7.42 -3.02 -15.58
C ALA A 387 6.56 -3.45 -14.39
N VAL A 388 5.23 -3.24 -14.48
CA VAL A 388 4.28 -3.63 -13.42
C VAL A 388 4.28 -5.15 -13.24
N ASN A 389 4.29 -5.94 -14.31
CA ASN A 389 4.33 -7.40 -14.20
C ASN A 389 5.67 -7.89 -13.62
N ALA A 390 6.80 -7.30 -14.01
CA ALA A 390 8.10 -7.61 -13.42
C ALA A 390 8.15 -7.28 -11.92
N LEU A 391 7.49 -6.19 -11.49
CA LEU A 391 7.37 -5.83 -10.08
C LEU A 391 6.44 -6.77 -9.32
N LEU A 392 5.26 -7.06 -9.85
CA LEU A 392 4.31 -8.00 -9.25
C LEU A 392 4.88 -9.42 -9.16
N ALA A 393 5.69 -9.83 -10.14
CA ALA A 393 6.42 -11.09 -10.10
C ALA A 393 7.30 -11.21 -8.85
N GLN A 394 8.01 -10.16 -8.50
CA GLN A 394 8.98 -10.13 -7.40
C GLN A 394 8.36 -9.73 -6.05
N THR A 395 7.13 -9.25 -6.03
CA THR A 395 6.46 -8.82 -4.80
C THR A 395 5.37 -9.80 -4.36
N VAL A 396 4.37 -10.05 -5.17
CA VAL A 396 3.22 -10.92 -4.87
C VAL A 396 3.19 -12.18 -5.73
N HIS A 397 4.32 -12.51 -6.34
CA HIS A 397 4.56 -13.73 -7.14
C HIS A 397 3.46 -13.97 -8.20
N THR A 398 3.03 -12.91 -8.87
CA THR A 398 1.88 -12.93 -9.79
C THR A 398 2.16 -12.08 -11.02
N CYS A 399 1.83 -12.57 -12.20
CA CYS A 399 1.84 -11.78 -13.42
C CYS A 399 0.50 -11.86 -14.14
N ALA A 400 0.08 -10.74 -14.71
CA ALA A 400 -1.02 -10.65 -15.68
C ALA A 400 -0.50 -11.10 -17.05
N ALA A 401 -0.34 -12.40 -17.22
CA ALA A 401 0.24 -13.06 -18.39
C ALA A 401 -0.12 -14.56 -18.38
N ALA A 402 0.03 -15.22 -19.52
CA ALA A 402 -0.07 -16.68 -19.61
C ALA A 402 1.20 -17.39 -19.10
N SER A 403 2.38 -16.78 -19.30
CA SER A 403 3.64 -17.21 -18.69
C SER A 403 4.60 -16.02 -18.57
N PHE A 404 5.46 -16.06 -17.54
CA PHE A 404 6.48 -15.04 -17.30
C PHE A 404 7.74 -15.72 -16.74
N GLU A 405 8.88 -15.50 -17.37
CA GLU A 405 10.19 -16.00 -16.95
C GLU A 405 11.23 -14.87 -17.01
N ALA A 406 11.93 -14.62 -15.91
CA ALA A 406 12.93 -13.56 -15.82
C ALA A 406 13.89 -13.80 -14.64
N PRO A 407 15.07 -13.15 -14.60
CA PRO A 407 15.85 -13.08 -13.38
C PRO A 407 15.22 -12.09 -12.38
N PHE A 408 15.72 -12.10 -11.13
CA PHE A 408 15.44 -11.03 -10.18
C PHE A 408 16.09 -9.74 -10.64
N TYR A 409 15.34 -8.64 -10.66
CA TYR A 409 15.79 -7.33 -11.11
C TYR A 409 15.69 -6.27 -10.00
N ARG A 410 16.53 -5.26 -10.09
CA ARG A 410 16.29 -3.94 -9.50
C ARG A 410 15.59 -3.07 -10.54
N ILE A 411 14.40 -2.57 -10.25
CA ILE A 411 13.51 -1.92 -11.24
C ILE A 411 13.56 -0.40 -11.07
N TYR A 412 13.85 0.30 -12.18
CA TYR A 412 13.88 1.75 -12.24
C TYR A 412 13.16 2.27 -13.49
N SER A 413 12.57 3.47 -13.39
CA SER A 413 11.94 4.12 -14.56
C SER A 413 12.24 5.60 -14.64
N SER A 414 12.10 6.14 -15.84
CA SER A 414 12.09 7.58 -16.18
C SER A 414 11.07 7.78 -17.31
N MET A 415 9.78 7.93 -16.95
CA MET A 415 8.68 7.89 -17.92
C MET A 415 7.73 9.07 -17.86
N SER A 416 7.29 9.51 -16.69
CA SER A 416 6.22 10.50 -16.51
C SER A 416 6.69 11.67 -15.67
N LEU A 417 7.73 12.33 -16.14
CA LEU A 417 8.31 13.43 -15.41
C LEU A 417 7.37 14.65 -15.42
N ARG A 418 7.32 15.35 -14.32
CA ARG A 418 6.56 16.61 -14.14
C ARG A 418 7.55 17.70 -13.71
N ASP A 419 7.22 18.95 -14.05
CA ASP A 419 7.97 20.08 -13.52
C ASP A 419 7.98 20.04 -11.99
N ASP A 420 9.15 20.16 -11.40
CA ASP A 420 9.28 20.33 -9.96
C ASP A 420 9.22 21.84 -9.63
N LEU A 421 8.01 22.38 -9.58
CA LEU A 421 7.77 23.78 -9.23
C LEU A 421 8.27 24.13 -7.82
N ALA A 422 8.31 23.16 -6.92
CA ALA A 422 8.75 23.37 -5.53
C ALA A 422 10.29 23.36 -5.41
N GLY A 423 10.97 22.48 -6.17
CA GLY A 423 12.45 22.39 -6.21
C GLY A 423 13.12 23.37 -7.16
N GLY A 424 12.35 24.09 -8.01
CA GLY A 424 12.88 25.07 -8.97
C GLY A 424 13.58 24.44 -10.19
N ASP A 425 13.52 23.12 -10.35
CA ASP A 425 14.08 22.42 -11.50
C ASP A 425 13.13 22.47 -12.70
N SER A 426 13.65 22.83 -13.86
CA SER A 426 12.90 22.70 -15.12
C SER A 426 12.68 21.23 -15.46
N TYR A 427 11.62 20.94 -16.23
CA TYR A 427 11.31 19.61 -16.76
C TYR A 427 12.56 18.88 -17.30
N TYR A 428 13.39 19.58 -18.07
CA TYR A 428 14.62 19.05 -18.65
C TYR A 428 15.66 18.65 -17.58
N MET A 429 15.81 19.44 -16.52
CA MET A 429 16.73 19.09 -15.42
C MET A 429 16.25 17.88 -14.64
N VAL A 430 14.94 17.76 -14.40
CA VAL A 430 14.34 16.59 -13.74
C VAL A 430 14.59 15.33 -14.57
N GLU A 431 14.44 15.43 -15.90
CA GLU A 431 14.70 14.33 -16.82
C GLU A 431 16.17 13.86 -16.77
N ILE A 432 17.13 14.81 -16.88
CA ILE A 432 18.56 14.50 -16.79
C ILE A 432 18.90 13.82 -15.46
N LYS A 433 18.39 14.35 -14.35
CA LYS A 433 18.62 13.78 -13.01
C LYS A 433 18.04 12.36 -12.89
N SER A 434 16.86 12.14 -13.46
CA SER A 434 16.21 10.81 -13.44
C SER A 434 16.99 9.77 -14.24
N ILE A 435 17.48 10.12 -15.42
CA ILE A 435 18.33 9.24 -16.23
C ILE A 435 19.68 9.00 -15.55
N LYS A 436 20.31 10.05 -14.98
CA LYS A 436 21.56 9.94 -14.21
C LYS A 436 21.40 8.96 -13.05
N ARG A 437 20.31 9.03 -12.30
CA ARG A 437 19.97 8.08 -11.23
C ARG A 437 19.98 6.63 -11.73
N ILE A 438 19.38 6.36 -12.88
CA ILE A 438 19.38 5.00 -13.48
C ILE A 438 20.81 4.57 -13.82
N LEU A 439 21.59 5.43 -14.47
CA LEU A 439 22.99 5.14 -14.83
C LEU A 439 23.83 4.83 -13.60
N ASP A 440 23.69 5.60 -12.52
CA ASP A 440 24.41 5.38 -11.27
C ASP A 440 24.05 4.01 -10.66
N GLN A 441 22.79 3.59 -10.75
CA GLN A 441 22.37 2.27 -10.29
C GLN A 441 22.91 1.14 -11.15
N VAL A 442 23.04 1.33 -12.45
CA VAL A 442 23.66 0.35 -13.36
C VAL A 442 25.15 0.22 -13.09
N GLU A 443 25.86 1.32 -12.82
CA GLU A 443 27.28 1.31 -12.48
C GLU A 443 27.59 0.66 -11.13
N GLN A 444 26.68 0.80 -10.16
CA GLN A 444 26.78 0.23 -8.81
C GLN A 444 26.18 -1.18 -8.70
N ALA A 445 25.68 -1.75 -9.81
CA ALA A 445 25.00 -3.04 -9.80
C ALA A 445 25.97 -4.18 -9.50
N GLU A 446 26.16 -4.47 -8.21
CA GLU A 446 26.68 -5.73 -7.73
C GLU A 446 25.51 -6.68 -7.45
N GLY A 447 25.49 -7.87 -8.04
CA GLY A 447 24.47 -8.89 -7.85
C GLY A 447 23.34 -8.82 -8.88
N ARG A 448 22.16 -8.27 -8.53
CA ARG A 448 21.00 -8.30 -9.42
C ARG A 448 21.10 -7.29 -10.57
N PRO A 449 20.73 -7.70 -11.81
CA PRO A 449 20.68 -6.79 -12.94
C PRO A 449 19.63 -5.71 -12.76
N VAL A 450 19.85 -4.57 -13.41
CA VAL A 450 18.89 -3.47 -13.44
C VAL A 450 17.91 -3.66 -14.60
N LEU A 451 16.62 -3.60 -14.33
CA LEU A 451 15.57 -3.49 -15.34
C LEU A 451 15.11 -2.02 -15.38
N CYS A 452 15.38 -1.34 -16.47
CA CYS A 452 15.04 0.07 -16.59
C CYS A 452 14.10 0.38 -17.74
N PHE A 453 13.22 1.36 -17.51
CA PHE A 453 12.20 1.81 -18.44
C PHE A 453 12.36 3.31 -18.69
N VAL A 454 12.51 3.71 -19.95
CA VAL A 454 12.70 5.10 -20.35
C VAL A 454 11.71 5.45 -21.44
N ASP A 455 10.88 6.47 -21.23
CA ASP A 455 9.94 6.94 -22.23
C ASP A 455 10.40 8.31 -22.76
N GLU A 456 11.01 8.28 -23.96
CA GLU A 456 11.65 9.42 -24.63
C GLU A 456 12.84 10.04 -23.87
N VAL A 457 14.04 9.80 -24.35
CA VAL A 457 15.29 10.30 -23.74
C VAL A 457 15.53 11.75 -24.19
N LEU A 458 15.66 12.67 -23.22
CA LEU A 458 16.06 14.09 -23.42
C LEU A 458 15.10 14.90 -24.34
N ARG A 459 13.81 14.83 -24.09
CA ARG A 459 12.76 15.55 -24.85
C ARG A 459 12.98 17.06 -24.94
N GLY A 460 13.58 17.66 -23.94
CA GLY A 460 13.64 19.12 -23.74
C GLY A 460 14.74 19.84 -24.50
N THR A 461 15.46 19.18 -25.44
CA THR A 461 16.59 19.81 -26.18
C THR A 461 16.45 19.70 -27.70
N ASN A 462 17.39 20.32 -28.45
CA ASN A 462 17.37 20.30 -29.88
C ASN A 462 17.64 18.88 -30.43
N THR A 463 17.11 18.58 -31.62
CA THR A 463 17.08 17.24 -32.19
C THR A 463 18.49 16.62 -32.36
N VAL A 464 19.49 17.39 -32.80
CA VAL A 464 20.84 16.87 -33.05
C VAL A 464 21.53 16.48 -31.74
N GLU A 465 21.46 17.35 -30.75
CA GLU A 465 22.04 17.08 -29.42
C GLU A 465 21.30 15.95 -28.72
N ARG A 466 19.97 15.92 -28.83
CA ARG A 466 19.13 14.84 -28.28
C ARG A 466 19.54 13.49 -28.82
N ILE A 467 19.55 13.31 -30.16
CA ILE A 467 19.93 12.04 -30.78
C ILE A 467 21.34 11.61 -30.38
N ALA A 468 22.31 12.56 -30.40
CA ALA A 468 23.69 12.26 -30.04
C ALA A 468 23.81 11.83 -28.59
N ALA A 469 23.23 12.58 -27.64
CA ALA A 469 23.30 12.29 -26.22
C ALA A 469 22.51 11.01 -25.86
N SER A 470 21.28 10.85 -26.40
CA SER A 470 20.47 9.65 -26.20
C SER A 470 21.18 8.39 -26.67
N THR A 471 21.84 8.46 -27.85
CA THR A 471 22.62 7.32 -28.35
C THR A 471 23.70 6.88 -27.37
N GLN A 472 24.46 7.83 -26.78
CA GLN A 472 25.53 7.50 -25.84
C GLN A 472 24.99 6.98 -24.50
N ILE A 473 23.92 7.59 -23.98
CA ILE A 473 23.24 7.13 -22.77
C ILE A 473 22.74 5.69 -22.96
N MET A 474 22.05 5.42 -24.05
CA MET A 474 21.49 4.11 -24.35
C MET A 474 22.58 3.04 -24.53
N LYS A 475 23.70 3.38 -25.21
CA LYS A 475 24.87 2.49 -25.32
C LYS A 475 25.48 2.19 -23.95
N LYS A 476 25.56 3.19 -23.07
CA LYS A 476 26.08 3.00 -21.72
C LYS A 476 25.17 2.08 -20.90
N LEU A 477 23.84 2.22 -20.99
CA LEU A 477 22.88 1.32 -20.36
C LEU A 477 23.01 -0.12 -20.88
N ALA A 478 23.14 -0.29 -22.19
CA ALA A 478 23.28 -1.62 -22.81
C ALA A 478 24.63 -2.31 -22.50
N ALA A 479 25.70 -1.53 -22.28
CA ALA A 479 27.00 -2.05 -21.89
C ALA A 479 27.10 -2.42 -20.41
N GLY A 480 26.14 -1.95 -19.59
CA GLY A 480 26.07 -2.24 -18.16
C GLY A 480 25.29 -3.53 -17.85
N HIS A 481 25.27 -3.87 -16.58
CA HIS A 481 24.49 -5.01 -16.06
C HIS A 481 22.99 -4.66 -15.99
N ALA A 482 22.37 -4.44 -17.17
CA ALA A 482 21.00 -3.93 -17.28
C ALA A 482 20.24 -4.47 -18.49
N LEU A 483 18.92 -4.60 -18.34
CA LEU A 483 17.97 -4.77 -19.43
C LEU A 483 17.15 -3.48 -19.54
N CYS A 484 17.33 -2.73 -20.63
CA CYS A 484 16.67 -1.45 -20.82
C CYS A 484 15.54 -1.54 -21.86
N PHE A 485 14.36 -1.09 -21.49
CA PHE A 485 13.23 -0.86 -22.39
C PHE A 485 13.07 0.64 -22.60
N ALA A 486 13.21 1.10 -23.84
CA ALA A 486 13.05 2.51 -24.16
C ALA A 486 12.01 2.72 -25.26
N ALA A 487 11.20 3.75 -25.13
CA ALA A 487 10.34 4.24 -26.19
C ALA A 487 10.93 5.53 -26.79
N THR A 488 10.80 5.72 -28.08
CA THR A 488 11.28 6.91 -28.78
C THR A 488 10.48 7.24 -30.03
N HIS A 489 10.47 8.51 -30.39
CA HIS A 489 10.01 9.00 -31.70
C HIS A 489 11.15 9.25 -32.67
N ASP A 490 12.41 9.21 -32.22
CA ASP A 490 13.58 9.42 -33.05
C ASP A 490 13.94 8.12 -33.80
N VAL A 491 13.53 8.02 -35.06
CA VAL A 491 13.75 6.84 -35.92
C VAL A 491 15.23 6.59 -36.14
N GLU A 492 16.06 7.64 -36.07
CA GLU A 492 17.51 7.56 -36.20
C GLU A 492 18.13 6.63 -35.15
N LEU A 493 17.58 6.63 -33.92
CA LEU A 493 18.06 5.77 -32.84
C LEU A 493 17.92 4.28 -33.17
N THR A 494 16.92 3.89 -33.96
CA THR A 494 16.70 2.50 -34.36
C THR A 494 17.87 1.92 -35.15
N LYS A 495 18.55 2.76 -35.96
CA LYS A 495 19.74 2.40 -36.73
C LYS A 495 21.03 2.54 -35.93
N LEU A 496 21.13 3.61 -35.11
CA LEU A 496 22.33 3.90 -34.33
C LEU A 496 22.55 2.90 -33.19
N LEU A 497 21.48 2.22 -32.77
CA LEU A 497 21.47 1.27 -31.64
C LEU A 497 21.12 -0.18 -32.06
N GLU A 498 21.11 -0.51 -33.35
CA GLU A 498 20.68 -1.82 -33.87
C GLU A 498 21.49 -3.01 -33.31
N ARG A 499 22.72 -2.76 -32.87
CA ARG A 499 23.59 -3.79 -32.30
C ARG A 499 23.30 -4.06 -30.82
N GLU A 500 22.86 -3.05 -30.09
CA GLU A 500 22.64 -3.07 -28.65
C GLU A 500 21.17 -3.34 -28.28
N TYR A 501 20.22 -2.96 -29.16
CA TYR A 501 18.79 -3.03 -28.90
C TYR A 501 18.04 -3.80 -29.99
N ASP A 502 17.05 -4.58 -29.58
CA ASP A 502 16.02 -5.13 -30.46
C ASP A 502 14.97 -4.06 -30.74
N ASN A 503 14.66 -3.83 -32.03
CA ASN A 503 13.67 -2.87 -32.43
C ASN A 503 12.28 -3.51 -32.49
N TYR A 504 11.31 -2.89 -31.84
CA TYR A 504 9.89 -3.22 -31.93
C TYR A 504 9.08 -1.97 -32.19
N HIS A 505 7.86 -2.15 -32.67
CA HIS A 505 6.97 -1.03 -32.91
C HIS A 505 5.51 -1.36 -32.65
N PHE A 506 4.74 -0.31 -32.47
CA PHE A 506 3.29 -0.32 -32.55
C PHE A 506 2.86 0.52 -33.74
N GLU A 507 1.91 0.01 -34.51
CA GLU A 507 1.33 0.73 -35.66
C GLU A 507 -0.14 1.06 -35.41
N GLU A 508 -0.60 2.13 -36.06
CA GLU A 508 -1.99 2.41 -36.26
C GLU A 508 -2.40 2.02 -37.67
N ARG A 509 -3.66 1.63 -37.84
CA ARG A 509 -4.28 1.35 -39.15
C ARG A 509 -5.36 2.37 -39.41
N ILE A 510 -5.35 2.89 -40.62
CA ILE A 510 -6.39 3.81 -41.09
C ILE A 510 -7.38 2.97 -41.91
N GLU A 511 -8.61 2.82 -41.40
CA GLU A 511 -9.69 2.10 -42.06
C GLU A 511 -10.88 3.05 -42.25
N GLU A 512 -11.35 3.22 -43.50
CA GLU A 512 -12.57 3.96 -43.89
C GLU A 512 -12.80 5.33 -43.20
N ASN A 513 -11.77 6.13 -42.95
CA ASN A 513 -11.82 7.40 -42.20
C ASN A 513 -11.80 7.32 -40.69
N ASP A 514 -11.45 6.19 -40.08
CA ASP A 514 -11.21 6.03 -38.65
C ASP A 514 -9.81 5.48 -38.39
N ILE A 515 -9.29 5.71 -37.18
CA ILE A 515 -7.98 5.17 -36.76
C ILE A 515 -8.19 4.04 -35.79
N TYR A 516 -7.74 2.89 -36.19
CA TYR A 516 -7.73 1.70 -35.37
C TYR A 516 -6.33 1.45 -34.81
N PHE A 517 -6.24 1.29 -33.51
CA PHE A 517 -5.02 0.92 -32.81
C PHE A 517 -5.08 -0.56 -32.38
N PRO A 518 -4.39 -1.47 -33.07
CA PRO A 518 -4.41 -2.89 -32.73
C PRO A 518 -3.70 -3.21 -31.42
N TYR A 519 -2.85 -2.32 -30.90
CA TYR A 519 -2.06 -2.46 -29.67
C TYR A 519 -1.22 -3.75 -29.62
N ARG A 520 -0.78 -4.24 -30.80
CA ARG A 520 0.08 -5.43 -30.92
C ARG A 520 1.52 -5.02 -31.15
N LEU A 521 2.41 -5.67 -30.38
CA LEU A 521 3.85 -5.53 -30.52
C LEU A 521 4.29 -6.21 -31.84
N MET A 522 5.05 -5.50 -32.65
CA MET A 522 5.55 -5.97 -33.94
C MET A 522 7.06 -5.82 -34.01
N ASP A 523 7.74 -6.74 -34.70
CA ASP A 523 9.19 -6.73 -34.87
C ASP A 523 9.62 -5.58 -35.82
N GLY A 524 10.78 -5.01 -35.54
CA GLY A 524 11.41 -3.97 -36.33
C GLY A 524 10.94 -2.54 -36.00
N PRO A 525 11.51 -1.51 -36.64
CA PRO A 525 11.16 -0.11 -36.42
C PRO A 525 9.84 0.26 -37.12
N ALA A 526 9.12 1.25 -36.57
CA ALA A 526 7.92 1.82 -37.21
C ALA A 526 8.26 2.43 -38.57
N SER A 527 7.48 2.09 -39.58
CA SER A 527 7.61 2.62 -40.94
C SER A 527 6.54 3.68 -41.26
N THR A 528 5.47 3.76 -40.47
CA THR A 528 4.30 4.63 -40.72
C THR A 528 4.52 6.04 -40.17
N ARG A 529 4.08 7.04 -40.96
CA ARG A 529 4.08 8.48 -40.62
C ARG A 529 2.67 9.02 -40.80
N ASN A 530 1.84 8.87 -39.77
CA ASN A 530 0.40 9.13 -39.89
C ASN A 530 -0.03 10.48 -39.28
N ALA A 531 0.89 11.34 -38.85
CA ALA A 531 0.53 12.62 -38.22
C ALA A 531 -0.29 13.52 -39.15
N ILE A 532 0.05 13.61 -40.45
CA ILE A 532 -0.68 14.43 -41.43
C ILE A 532 -2.02 13.79 -41.76
N ALA A 533 -2.09 12.49 -41.84
CA ALA A 533 -3.35 11.77 -42.01
C ALA A 533 -4.32 12.01 -40.86
N LEU A 534 -3.79 12.07 -39.61
CA LEU A 534 -4.56 12.46 -38.41
C LEU A 534 -5.14 13.87 -38.53
N LEU A 535 -4.36 14.86 -39.00
CA LEU A 535 -4.85 16.22 -39.19
C LEU A 535 -6.00 16.23 -40.23
N ARG A 536 -5.88 15.46 -41.32
CA ARG A 536 -6.91 15.33 -42.32
C ARG A 536 -8.21 14.74 -41.78
N MET A 537 -8.11 13.72 -40.95
CA MET A 537 -9.27 13.10 -40.29
C MET A 537 -9.96 14.03 -39.31
N LEU A 538 -9.19 14.83 -38.58
CA LEU A 538 -9.71 15.86 -37.67
C LEU A 538 -10.28 17.08 -38.43
N LYS A 539 -10.38 17.00 -39.78
CA LYS A 539 -10.93 18.03 -40.66
C LYS A 539 -10.16 19.36 -40.58
N TYR A 540 -8.83 19.30 -40.42
CA TYR A 540 -8.00 20.47 -40.67
C TYR A 540 -8.14 20.91 -42.14
N ASP A 541 -7.90 22.19 -42.38
CA ASP A 541 -7.97 22.75 -43.71
C ASP A 541 -7.15 21.91 -44.72
N GLU A 542 -7.75 21.58 -45.87
CA GLU A 542 -7.14 20.73 -46.90
C GLU A 542 -5.84 21.35 -47.44
N HIS A 543 -5.77 22.67 -47.49
CA HIS A 543 -4.57 23.37 -47.92
C HIS A 543 -3.41 23.15 -46.92
N ILE A 544 -3.69 23.11 -45.62
CA ILE A 544 -2.68 22.85 -44.57
C ILE A 544 -2.17 21.42 -44.71
N THR A 545 -3.06 20.45 -44.80
CA THR A 545 -2.70 19.02 -44.85
C THR A 545 -1.94 18.65 -46.11
N THR A 546 -2.36 19.17 -47.28
CA THR A 546 -1.70 18.94 -48.56
C THR A 546 -0.33 19.62 -48.63
N ALA A 547 -0.21 20.86 -48.14
CA ALA A 547 1.06 21.56 -48.09
C ALA A 547 2.05 20.86 -47.14
N ALA A 548 1.59 20.38 -45.98
CA ALA A 548 2.40 19.64 -45.05
C ALA A 548 2.92 18.32 -45.65
N GLU A 549 2.08 17.59 -46.37
CA GLU A 549 2.45 16.34 -47.03
C GLU A 549 3.51 16.58 -48.14
N ALA A 550 3.30 17.56 -49.00
CA ALA A 550 4.27 17.94 -50.03
C ALA A 550 5.63 18.39 -49.44
N MET A 551 5.60 19.10 -48.34
CA MET A 551 6.79 19.54 -47.61
C MET A 551 7.54 18.36 -46.97
N ALA A 552 6.82 17.42 -46.37
CA ALA A 552 7.38 16.21 -45.77
C ALA A 552 8.01 15.30 -46.86
N GLU A 553 7.34 15.09 -47.98
CA GLU A 553 7.87 14.32 -49.13
C GLU A 553 9.12 14.94 -49.73
N ARG A 554 9.15 16.27 -49.88
CA ARG A 554 10.32 16.98 -50.35
C ARG A 554 11.53 16.78 -49.41
N PHE A 555 11.31 16.95 -48.11
CA PHE A 555 12.37 16.74 -47.11
C PHE A 555 12.94 15.31 -47.17
N LEU A 556 12.09 14.33 -47.36
CA LEU A 556 12.52 12.94 -47.49
C LEU A 556 13.38 12.66 -48.75
N ARG A 557 13.14 13.40 -49.85
CA ARG A 557 13.91 13.26 -51.07
C ARG A 557 15.20 14.06 -51.06
N GLU A 558 15.16 15.27 -50.51
CA GLU A 558 16.21 16.29 -50.71
C GLU A 558 17.00 16.58 -49.43
N GLY A 559 16.51 16.11 -48.27
CA GLY A 559 17.13 16.40 -46.96
C GLY A 559 17.03 17.88 -46.57
N ASN A 560 16.19 18.66 -47.24
CA ASN A 560 16.05 20.10 -47.05
C ASN A 560 14.56 20.51 -46.99
N TRP A 561 14.23 21.46 -46.12
CA TRP A 561 12.87 21.98 -45.95
C TRP A 561 12.45 23.05 -46.98
N ARG A 562 13.42 23.60 -47.71
CA ARG A 562 13.21 24.67 -48.73
C ARG A 562 13.50 24.20 -50.14
#